data_86b6b8b0dda49ec68f7f98725fc8ccfb
#
_entry.id   86b6b8b0dda49ec68f7f98725fc8ccfb
#
_cell.length_a   1.000
_cell.length_b   1.000
_cell.length_c   1.000
_cell.angle_alpha   90.00
_cell.angle_beta   90.00
_cell.angle_gamma   90.00
#
_symmetry.space_group_name_H-M   'P 1'
#
loop_
_entity.id
_entity.type
_entity.pdbx_description
1 polymer ?
#
loop_
_entity_poly.entity_id
_entity_poly.type
_entity_poly.pdbx_seq_one_letter_code
_entity_poly.pdbx_strand_id
1 'polypeptide(L)'
;FNGFSQNHHQKDLLITEQVISEKYPDYVPVFHHMVHDVHTYFGNIFITSKERFDAYCEWLFDILFEVECRVDISSYDNYCKRLFGFLSEFLLTVYIAKQNLSTYECMVGMSGEKHETRMLRKSLAKCFADGDYQKAQSIFMESYAKRPDILMEASDITGELHLCMQVISTCSFEQELYGHNLLDMIHDYHSLMEFCHRLNEIVNHFLTGTESAADISWLKKSTALSPKAVDIAIQMFCSDE
;
A
#
# COMPACT_ATOMS: atom_id res chain seq x y z
N PHE A 1 6.15 16.61 0.89
CA PHE A 1 5.58 17.11 -0.39
C PHE A 1 5.52 15.99 -1.42
N ASN A 2 6.66 15.37 -1.74
CA ASN A 2 6.71 14.31 -2.77
C ASN A 2 5.84 13.09 -2.41
N GLY A 3 5.84 12.65 -1.15
CA GLY A 3 5.01 11.51 -0.73
C GLY A 3 3.51 11.75 -0.87
N PHE A 4 3.02 12.96 -0.60
CA PHE A 4 1.63 13.33 -0.84
C PHE A 4 1.30 13.34 -2.34
N SER A 5 2.19 13.95 -3.15
CA SER A 5 1.99 14.10 -4.59
C SER A 5 2.04 12.78 -5.38
N GLN A 6 2.66 11.74 -4.83
CA GLN A 6 2.68 10.41 -5.45
C GLN A 6 1.32 9.71 -5.39
N ASN A 7 0.52 9.98 -4.36
CA ASN A 7 -0.72 9.29 -4.08
C ASN A 7 -1.96 10.18 -4.13
N HIS A 8 -1.78 11.51 -4.16
CA HIS A 8 -2.86 12.50 -4.09
C HIS A 8 -2.60 13.67 -5.03
N HIS A 9 -3.63 14.47 -5.28
CA HIS A 9 -3.51 15.65 -6.14
C HIS A 9 -2.80 16.80 -5.41
N GLN A 10 -1.65 17.20 -5.92
CA GLN A 10 -0.84 18.30 -5.37
C GLN A 10 -1.64 19.58 -5.17
N LYS A 11 -2.60 19.87 -6.05
CA LYS A 11 -3.46 21.07 -5.96
C LYS A 11 -4.19 21.17 -4.62
N ASP A 12 -4.57 20.03 -4.02
CA ASP A 12 -5.33 20.01 -2.77
C ASP A 12 -4.47 20.46 -1.59
N LEU A 13 -3.20 20.10 -1.62
CA LEU A 13 -2.22 20.55 -0.62
C LEU A 13 -1.96 22.07 -0.76
N LEU A 14 -1.89 22.58 -1.99
CA LEU A 14 -1.76 24.03 -2.24
C LEU A 14 -2.99 24.82 -1.79
N ILE A 15 -4.20 24.29 -2.00
CA ILE A 15 -5.44 24.89 -1.47
C ILE A 15 -5.42 24.89 0.07
N THR A 16 -4.97 23.80 0.68
CA THR A 16 -4.83 23.72 2.15
C THR A 16 -3.84 24.78 2.66
N GLU A 17 -2.71 24.95 2.01
CA GLU A 17 -1.74 26.01 2.32
C GLU A 17 -2.36 27.40 2.23
N GLN A 18 -3.12 27.67 1.16
CA GLN A 18 -3.81 28.94 0.98
C GLN A 18 -4.79 29.20 2.13
N VAL A 19 -5.60 28.21 2.52
CA VAL A 19 -6.52 28.32 3.64
C VAL A 19 -5.78 28.62 4.95
N ILE A 20 -4.66 27.94 5.19
CA ILE A 20 -3.81 28.20 6.38
C ILE A 20 -3.25 29.62 6.31
N SER A 21 -2.80 30.09 5.14
CA SER A 21 -2.27 31.44 4.99
C SER A 21 -3.31 32.54 5.28
N GLU A 22 -4.57 32.30 4.91
CA GLU A 22 -5.67 33.24 5.14
C GLU A 22 -6.15 33.24 6.58
N LYS A 23 -6.27 32.07 7.23
CA LYS A 23 -6.89 31.94 8.57
C LYS A 23 -5.86 31.90 9.71
N TYR A 24 -4.70 31.33 9.45
CA TYR A 24 -3.64 31.06 10.42
C TYR A 24 -2.25 31.38 9.87
N PRO A 25 -1.97 32.63 9.43
CA PRO A 25 -0.74 32.96 8.72
C PRO A 25 0.55 32.63 9.48
N ASP A 26 0.49 32.59 10.81
CA ASP A 26 1.62 32.22 11.66
C ASP A 26 1.93 30.72 11.66
N TYR A 27 1.07 29.87 11.06
CA TYR A 27 1.33 28.44 10.83
C TYR A 27 2.07 28.18 9.50
N VAL A 28 2.06 29.13 8.54
CA VAL A 28 2.65 28.94 7.21
C VAL A 28 4.12 28.50 7.24
N PRO A 29 5.03 29.10 8.05
CA PRO A 29 6.43 28.68 8.07
C PRO A 29 6.58 27.23 8.54
N VAL A 30 5.78 26.82 9.52
CA VAL A 30 5.83 25.44 10.04
C VAL A 30 5.22 24.47 9.03
N PHE A 31 4.11 24.84 8.38
CA PHE A 31 3.51 24.06 7.30
C PHE A 31 4.52 23.80 6.18
N HIS A 32 5.20 24.83 5.69
CA HIS A 32 6.25 24.70 4.67
C HIS A 32 7.38 23.77 5.09
N HIS A 33 7.82 23.86 6.35
CA HIS A 33 8.86 22.99 6.86
C HIS A 33 8.39 21.52 6.87
N MET A 34 7.21 21.26 7.44
CA MET A 34 6.70 19.91 7.60
C MET A 34 6.31 19.24 6.27
N VAL A 35 5.87 20.01 5.26
CA VAL A 35 5.59 19.50 3.90
C VAL A 35 6.82 18.90 3.23
N HIS A 36 8.02 19.35 3.62
CA HIS A 36 9.29 18.87 3.06
C HIS A 36 10.03 17.90 3.99
N ASP A 37 9.50 17.66 5.21
CA ASP A 37 10.04 16.67 6.11
C ASP A 37 9.68 15.24 5.64
N VAL A 38 10.52 14.29 6.00
CA VAL A 38 10.31 12.85 5.76
C VAL A 38 9.54 12.17 6.90
N HIS A 39 9.37 12.86 8.03
CA HIS A 39 8.65 12.35 9.19
C HIS A 39 7.26 12.93 9.29
N THR A 40 6.25 12.08 9.49
CA THR A 40 4.87 12.46 9.74
C THR A 40 4.18 11.41 10.62
N TYR A 41 3.11 11.81 11.32
CA TYR A 41 2.28 10.89 12.09
C TYR A 41 1.15 10.38 11.22
N PHE A 42 1.08 9.05 11.05
CA PHE A 42 0.02 8.41 10.27
C PHE A 42 -1.11 7.90 11.17
N GLY A 43 -2.31 7.84 10.61
CA GLY A 43 -3.45 7.14 11.18
C GLY A 43 -4.29 7.94 12.16
N ASN A 44 -3.99 9.21 12.45
CA ASN A 44 -4.73 10.03 13.42
C ASN A 44 -4.92 9.33 14.79
N ILE A 45 -3.94 8.53 15.21
CA ILE A 45 -3.99 7.78 16.47
C ILE A 45 -3.11 8.49 17.50
N PHE A 46 -3.75 9.15 18.45
CA PHE A 46 -3.03 9.84 19.51
C PHE A 46 -3.84 9.89 20.82
N ILE A 47 -3.15 10.09 21.94
CA ILE A 47 -3.73 10.29 23.27
C ILE A 47 -3.23 11.63 23.79
N THR A 48 -4.17 12.47 24.25
CA THR A 48 -3.86 13.80 24.80
C THR A 48 -4.89 14.21 25.85
N SER A 49 -4.71 15.37 26.50
CA SER A 49 -5.74 15.92 27.40
C SER A 49 -6.95 16.44 26.58
N LYS A 50 -8.12 16.51 27.25
CA LYS A 50 -9.34 17.00 26.62
C LYS A 50 -9.17 18.42 26.07
N GLU A 51 -8.56 19.31 26.84
CA GLU A 51 -8.36 20.71 26.43
C GLU A 51 -7.52 20.82 25.15
N ARG A 52 -6.44 20.01 25.05
CA ARG A 52 -5.60 19.98 23.85
C ARG A 52 -6.33 19.37 22.67
N PHE A 53 -7.10 18.32 22.91
CA PHE A 53 -7.92 17.69 21.88
C PHE A 53 -8.95 18.67 21.32
N ASP A 54 -9.69 19.37 22.18
CA ASP A 54 -10.70 20.35 21.77
C ASP A 54 -10.06 21.47 20.94
N ALA A 55 -8.96 22.05 21.43
CA ALA A 55 -8.24 23.11 20.70
C ALA A 55 -7.68 22.64 19.35
N TYR A 56 -7.16 21.42 19.27
CA TYR A 56 -6.72 20.82 18.02
C TYR A 56 -7.88 20.62 17.05
N CYS A 57 -8.98 20.05 17.52
CA CYS A 57 -10.14 19.80 16.67
C CYS A 57 -10.77 21.11 16.16
N GLU A 58 -10.87 22.15 16.98
CA GLU A 58 -11.36 23.46 16.56
C GLU A 58 -10.50 24.02 15.41
N TRP A 59 -9.18 24.01 15.57
CA TRP A 59 -8.25 24.44 14.54
C TRP A 59 -8.30 23.58 13.29
N LEU A 60 -8.28 22.25 13.44
CA LEU A 60 -8.28 21.30 12.33
C LEU A 60 -9.54 21.41 11.47
N PHE A 61 -10.70 21.36 12.11
CA PHE A 61 -11.97 21.38 11.38
C PHE A 61 -12.28 22.73 10.77
N ASP A 62 -11.83 23.84 11.36
CA ASP A 62 -11.93 25.15 10.75
C ASP A 62 -11.14 25.23 9.41
N ILE A 63 -10.01 24.55 9.33
CA ILE A 63 -9.25 24.43 8.06
C ILE A 63 -9.94 23.45 7.11
N LEU A 64 -10.28 22.24 7.56
CA LEU A 64 -10.81 21.19 6.69
C LEU A 64 -12.15 21.58 6.05
N PHE A 65 -13.05 22.23 6.76
CA PHE A 65 -14.32 22.72 6.22
C PHE A 65 -14.12 23.80 5.15
N GLU A 66 -13.14 24.67 5.34
CA GLU A 66 -12.82 25.68 4.34
C GLU A 66 -12.15 25.05 3.09
N VAL A 67 -11.31 24.05 3.28
CA VAL A 67 -10.74 23.27 2.16
C VAL A 67 -11.85 22.53 1.41
N GLU A 68 -12.81 21.93 2.12
CA GLU A 68 -13.96 21.24 1.54
C GLU A 68 -14.77 22.18 0.62
N CYS A 69 -14.94 23.43 1.01
CA CYS A 69 -15.61 24.43 0.17
C CYS A 69 -14.88 24.77 -1.12
N ARG A 70 -13.56 24.52 -1.19
CA ARG A 70 -12.69 24.94 -2.32
C ARG A 70 -12.25 23.77 -3.21
N VAL A 71 -12.38 22.53 -2.75
CA VAL A 71 -11.93 21.34 -3.48
C VAL A 71 -13.12 20.53 -3.98
N ASP A 72 -13.16 20.29 -5.28
CA ASP A 72 -14.11 19.36 -5.89
C ASP A 72 -13.49 17.96 -6.01
N ILE A 73 -13.96 17.04 -5.20
CA ILE A 73 -13.54 15.64 -5.18
C ILE A 73 -14.46 14.71 -5.98
N SER A 74 -15.45 15.24 -6.69
CA SER A 74 -16.47 14.44 -7.39
C SER A 74 -15.88 13.50 -8.45
N SER A 75 -14.82 13.96 -9.13
CA SER A 75 -14.10 13.20 -10.16
C SER A 75 -12.99 12.30 -9.63
N TYR A 76 -12.73 12.30 -8.31
CA TYR A 76 -11.65 11.52 -7.71
C TYR A 76 -12.02 10.05 -7.62
N ASP A 77 -11.02 9.16 -7.69
CA ASP A 77 -11.20 7.76 -7.35
C ASP A 77 -11.50 7.56 -5.84
N ASN A 78 -11.87 6.35 -5.45
CA ASN A 78 -12.27 6.07 -4.07
C ASN A 78 -11.14 6.27 -3.05
N TYR A 79 -9.88 6.17 -3.46
CA TYR A 79 -8.75 6.41 -2.59
C TYR A 79 -8.54 7.92 -2.37
N CYS A 80 -8.49 8.69 -3.45
CA CYS A 80 -8.33 10.15 -3.40
C CYS A 80 -9.52 10.86 -2.74
N LYS A 81 -10.74 10.29 -2.76
CA LYS A 81 -11.90 10.79 -2.00
C LYS A 81 -11.69 10.81 -0.48
N ARG A 82 -10.71 10.10 0.04
CA ARG A 82 -10.32 10.13 1.45
C ARG A 82 -9.40 11.31 1.79
N LEU A 83 -9.28 12.29 0.89
CA LEU A 83 -8.43 13.47 0.99
C LEU A 83 -8.38 14.10 2.38
N PHE A 84 -9.55 14.37 2.97
CA PHE A 84 -9.63 15.05 4.28
C PHE A 84 -9.03 14.20 5.42
N GLY A 85 -9.10 12.87 5.31
CA GLY A 85 -8.41 11.97 6.23
C GLY A 85 -6.90 12.10 6.13
N PHE A 86 -6.34 12.12 4.93
CA PHE A 86 -4.90 12.30 4.71
C PHE A 86 -4.42 13.69 5.08
N LEU A 87 -5.20 14.74 4.77
CA LEU A 87 -4.88 16.09 5.21
C LEU A 87 -4.86 16.20 6.75
N SER A 88 -5.79 15.54 7.45
CA SER A 88 -5.83 15.57 8.91
C SER A 88 -4.62 14.90 9.56
N GLU A 89 -4.12 13.79 8.98
CA GLU A 89 -2.89 13.14 9.44
C GLU A 89 -1.68 14.08 9.31
N PHE A 90 -1.58 14.73 8.17
CA PHE A 90 -0.52 15.69 7.92
C PHE A 90 -0.62 16.94 8.82
N LEU A 91 -1.80 17.49 8.98
CA LEU A 91 -2.05 18.69 9.80
C LEU A 91 -1.82 18.43 11.29
N LEU A 92 -1.96 17.18 11.78
CA LEU A 92 -1.57 16.81 13.14
C LEU A 92 -0.09 17.10 13.39
N THR A 93 0.77 16.72 12.46
CA THR A 93 2.21 16.98 12.56
C THR A 93 2.52 18.49 12.58
N VAL A 94 1.83 19.26 11.73
CA VAL A 94 1.96 20.74 11.67
C VAL A 94 1.53 21.37 13.00
N TYR A 95 0.40 20.92 13.58
CA TYR A 95 -0.11 21.44 14.84
C TYR A 95 0.85 21.16 16.01
N ILE A 96 1.34 19.91 16.10
CA ILE A 96 2.32 19.50 17.14
C ILE A 96 3.57 20.37 17.07
N ALA A 97 4.11 20.55 15.87
CA ALA A 97 5.32 21.34 15.65
C ALA A 97 5.09 22.82 15.99
N LYS A 98 3.97 23.41 15.56
CA LYS A 98 3.63 24.80 15.82
C LYS A 98 3.42 25.09 17.29
N GLN A 99 2.74 24.19 18.00
CA GLN A 99 2.48 24.34 19.44
C GLN A 99 3.67 23.91 20.31
N ASN A 100 4.78 23.48 19.68
CA ASN A 100 5.98 22.97 20.36
C ASN A 100 5.64 21.90 21.42
N LEU A 101 4.73 20.97 21.06
CA LEU A 101 4.30 19.92 21.98
C LEU A 101 5.36 18.81 22.05
N SER A 102 5.68 18.36 23.27
CA SER A 102 6.45 17.14 23.45
C SER A 102 5.57 15.92 23.15
N THR A 103 6.10 15.01 22.35
CA THR A 103 5.43 13.76 21.97
C THR A 103 6.17 12.55 22.51
N TYR A 104 5.42 11.49 22.80
CA TYR A 104 5.98 10.17 23.08
C TYR A 104 5.41 9.20 22.02
N GLU A 105 6.30 8.63 21.22
CA GLU A 105 5.90 7.74 20.14
C GLU A 105 5.78 6.30 20.65
N CYS A 106 4.68 5.65 20.29
CA CYS A 106 4.41 4.27 20.61
C CYS A 106 4.25 3.45 19.33
N MET A 107 4.77 2.24 19.34
CA MET A 107 4.48 1.27 18.31
C MET A 107 2.98 0.91 18.35
N VAL A 108 2.31 1.04 17.20
CA VAL A 108 0.93 0.58 17.03
C VAL A 108 0.94 -0.80 16.40
N GLY A 109 0.55 -1.81 17.19
CA GLY A 109 0.38 -3.17 16.68
C GLY A 109 -0.96 -3.32 15.97
N MET A 110 -0.95 -3.78 14.73
CA MET A 110 -2.16 -4.19 14.03
C MET A 110 -2.45 -5.66 14.32
N SER A 111 -3.56 -5.95 15.00
CA SER A 111 -3.95 -7.30 15.37
C SER A 111 -4.91 -7.89 14.33
N GLY A 112 -4.38 -8.29 13.19
CA GLY A 112 -5.15 -9.02 12.19
C GLY A 112 -5.37 -8.25 10.89
N GLU A 113 -5.69 -9.03 9.88
CA GLU A 113 -5.92 -8.58 8.52
C GLU A 113 -7.30 -7.95 8.34
N LYS A 114 -7.41 -6.95 7.51
CA LYS A 114 -8.68 -6.33 7.14
C LYS A 114 -9.66 -7.37 6.58
N HIS A 115 -10.95 -7.21 6.89
CA HIS A 115 -11.98 -8.17 6.44
C HIS A 115 -11.99 -8.30 4.92
N GLU A 116 -11.89 -7.20 4.20
CA GLU A 116 -11.90 -7.13 2.75
C GLU A 116 -10.71 -7.88 2.14
N THR A 117 -9.51 -7.67 2.67
CA THR A 117 -8.29 -8.38 2.24
C THR A 117 -8.45 -9.89 2.42
N ARG A 118 -8.95 -10.31 3.57
CA ARG A 118 -9.23 -11.72 3.86
C ARG A 118 -10.29 -12.32 2.91
N MET A 119 -11.33 -11.57 2.58
CA MET A 119 -12.36 -12.01 1.63
C MET A 119 -11.83 -12.11 0.22
N LEU A 120 -11.02 -11.15 -0.21
CA LEU A 120 -10.35 -11.19 -1.51
C LEU A 120 -9.44 -12.42 -1.61
N ARG A 121 -8.55 -12.64 -0.63
CA ARG A 121 -7.71 -13.85 -0.60
C ARG A 121 -8.49 -15.14 -0.72
N LYS A 122 -9.60 -15.28 0.01
CA LYS A 122 -10.47 -16.47 -0.08
C LYS A 122 -11.05 -16.66 -1.48
N SER A 123 -11.42 -15.57 -2.15
CA SER A 123 -11.95 -15.62 -3.51
C SER A 123 -10.87 -16.02 -4.51
N LEU A 124 -9.66 -15.48 -4.36
CA LEU A 124 -8.51 -15.84 -5.19
C LEU A 124 -8.09 -17.31 -4.97
N ALA A 125 -8.02 -17.75 -3.72
CA ALA A 125 -7.72 -19.14 -3.37
C ALA A 125 -8.69 -20.12 -4.05
N LYS A 126 -9.98 -19.79 -4.09
CA LYS A 126 -10.97 -20.61 -4.80
C LYS A 126 -10.71 -20.62 -6.31
N CYS A 127 -10.43 -19.46 -6.93
CA CYS A 127 -10.12 -19.41 -8.35
C CYS A 127 -8.87 -20.22 -8.70
N PHE A 128 -7.83 -20.17 -7.86
CA PHE A 128 -6.62 -20.98 -8.08
C PHE A 128 -6.90 -22.47 -7.95
N ALA A 129 -7.69 -22.90 -6.95
CA ALA A 129 -8.10 -24.30 -6.81
C ALA A 129 -8.94 -24.80 -8.02
N ASP A 130 -9.73 -23.91 -8.62
CA ASP A 130 -10.52 -24.20 -9.82
C ASP A 130 -9.67 -24.10 -11.12
N GLY A 131 -8.39 -23.73 -11.07
CA GLY A 131 -7.51 -23.51 -12.22
C GLY A 131 -7.85 -22.26 -13.05
N ASP A 132 -8.68 -21.36 -12.54
CA ASP A 132 -9.24 -20.21 -13.25
C ASP A 132 -8.48 -18.91 -12.93
N TYR A 133 -7.27 -18.78 -13.50
CA TYR A 133 -6.45 -17.57 -13.30
C TYR A 133 -7.09 -16.32 -13.92
N GLN A 134 -7.88 -16.45 -15.00
CA GLN A 134 -8.55 -15.32 -15.67
C GLN A 134 -9.60 -14.68 -14.75
N LYS A 135 -10.37 -15.53 -14.07
CA LYS A 135 -11.32 -15.07 -13.06
C LYS A 135 -10.61 -14.47 -11.84
N ALA A 136 -9.50 -15.08 -11.41
CA ALA A 136 -8.67 -14.52 -10.35
C ALA A 136 -8.16 -13.12 -10.72
N GLN A 137 -7.67 -12.94 -11.94
CA GLN A 137 -7.22 -11.64 -12.47
C GLN A 137 -8.36 -10.62 -12.47
N SER A 138 -9.55 -10.99 -12.95
CA SER A 138 -10.71 -10.10 -13.00
C SER A 138 -11.11 -9.64 -11.59
N ILE A 139 -11.21 -10.55 -10.63
CA ILE A 139 -11.55 -10.24 -9.23
C ILE A 139 -10.47 -9.36 -8.59
N PHE A 140 -9.20 -9.66 -8.83
CA PHE A 140 -8.09 -8.87 -8.31
C PHE A 140 -8.12 -7.44 -8.84
N MET A 141 -8.22 -7.27 -10.16
CA MET A 141 -8.27 -5.95 -10.81
C MET A 141 -9.48 -5.13 -10.40
N GLU A 142 -10.66 -5.76 -10.25
CA GLU A 142 -11.86 -5.08 -9.74
C GLU A 142 -11.66 -4.60 -8.30
N SER A 143 -11.05 -5.40 -7.46
CA SER A 143 -10.76 -5.05 -6.07
C SER A 143 -9.71 -3.94 -5.98
N TYR A 144 -8.65 -4.02 -6.79
CA TYR A 144 -7.61 -3.00 -6.89
C TYR A 144 -8.15 -1.66 -7.39
N ALA A 145 -9.02 -1.68 -8.42
CA ALA A 145 -9.66 -0.46 -8.93
C ALA A 145 -10.56 0.24 -7.88
N LYS A 146 -11.21 -0.53 -7.01
CA LYS A 146 -12.00 0.01 -5.89
C LYS A 146 -11.15 0.52 -4.73
N ARG A 147 -10.02 -0.13 -4.52
CA ARG A 147 -9.12 0.10 -3.38
C ARG A 147 -7.67 -0.09 -3.80
N PRO A 148 -7.03 0.93 -4.39
CA PRO A 148 -5.62 0.86 -4.79
C PRO A 148 -4.66 0.59 -3.61
N ASP A 149 -5.10 0.87 -2.39
CA ASP A 149 -4.34 0.63 -1.15
C ASP A 149 -4.30 -0.83 -0.68
N ILE A 150 -4.93 -1.78 -1.40
CA ILE A 150 -4.96 -3.20 -0.97
C ILE A 150 -3.58 -3.87 -0.97
N LEU A 151 -2.65 -3.37 -1.77
CA LEU A 151 -1.27 -3.87 -1.83
C LEU A 151 -0.31 -3.14 -0.87
N MET A 152 -0.77 -2.10 -0.16
CA MET A 152 0.06 -1.46 0.86
C MET A 152 0.27 -2.41 2.05
N GLU A 153 1.45 -2.34 2.68
CA GLU A 153 1.83 -3.15 3.85
C GLU A 153 0.75 -3.14 4.95
N ALA A 154 0.12 -2.00 5.20
CA ALA A 154 -0.97 -1.87 6.17
C ALA A 154 -2.26 -2.61 5.78
N SER A 155 -2.41 -3.05 4.54
CA SER A 155 -3.57 -3.78 4.02
C SER A 155 -3.25 -5.24 3.74
N ASP A 156 -2.07 -5.53 3.22
CA ASP A 156 -1.54 -6.86 2.91
C ASP A 156 -0.43 -7.24 3.90
N ILE A 157 -0.79 -7.34 5.19
CA ILE A 157 0.14 -7.57 6.30
C ILE A 157 0.97 -8.85 6.11
N THR A 158 0.42 -9.85 5.44
CA THR A 158 1.10 -11.13 5.19
C THR A 158 1.87 -11.14 3.87
N GLY A 159 1.69 -10.13 3.01
CA GLY A 159 2.25 -10.09 1.65
C GLY A 159 1.60 -11.08 0.68
N GLU A 160 0.54 -11.79 1.10
CA GLU A 160 -0.06 -12.85 0.27
C GLU A 160 -0.80 -12.31 -0.96
N LEU A 161 -1.31 -11.06 -0.95
CA LEU A 161 -1.90 -10.47 -2.15
C LEU A 161 -0.85 -10.18 -3.24
N HIS A 162 0.36 -9.80 -2.85
CA HIS A 162 1.48 -9.67 -3.79
C HIS A 162 1.84 -11.03 -4.39
N LEU A 163 1.85 -12.11 -3.60
CA LEU A 163 2.06 -13.46 -4.12
C LEU A 163 0.92 -13.91 -5.04
N CYS A 164 -0.34 -13.57 -4.71
CA CYS A 164 -1.48 -13.83 -5.60
C CYS A 164 -1.32 -13.10 -6.95
N MET A 165 -0.89 -11.85 -6.93
CA MET A 165 -0.61 -11.09 -8.14
C MET A 165 0.52 -11.74 -8.97
N GLN A 166 1.57 -12.21 -8.30
CA GLN A 166 2.66 -12.96 -8.94
C GLN A 166 2.15 -14.25 -9.61
N VAL A 167 1.30 -15.03 -8.94
CA VAL A 167 0.66 -16.23 -9.51
C VAL A 167 -0.16 -15.89 -10.75
N ILE A 168 -1.02 -14.87 -10.66
CA ILE A 168 -1.87 -14.42 -11.78
C ILE A 168 -1.00 -14.02 -12.98
N SER A 169 0.02 -13.21 -12.75
CA SER A 169 0.94 -12.77 -13.81
C SER A 169 1.69 -13.94 -14.44
N THR A 170 2.20 -14.85 -13.62
CA THR A 170 2.88 -16.07 -14.09
C THR A 170 1.95 -16.90 -14.98
N CYS A 171 0.74 -17.20 -14.51
CA CYS A 171 -0.23 -17.99 -15.26
C CYS A 171 -0.64 -17.32 -16.58
N SER A 172 -0.81 -15.99 -16.60
CA SER A 172 -1.16 -15.26 -17.81
C SER A 172 -0.06 -15.38 -18.87
N PHE A 173 1.21 -15.14 -18.50
CA PHE A 173 2.33 -15.24 -19.43
C PHE A 173 2.57 -16.67 -19.90
N GLU A 174 2.49 -17.66 -19.01
CA GLU A 174 2.70 -19.06 -19.37
C GLU A 174 1.60 -19.58 -20.29
N GLN A 175 0.34 -19.25 -20.02
CA GLN A 175 -0.77 -19.65 -20.87
C GLN A 175 -0.63 -19.07 -22.28
N GLU A 176 -0.20 -17.82 -22.41
CA GLU A 176 0.04 -17.20 -23.72
C GLU A 176 1.19 -17.85 -24.49
N LEU A 177 2.29 -18.16 -23.80
CA LEU A 177 3.51 -18.66 -24.43
C LEU A 177 3.50 -20.17 -24.67
N TYR A 178 2.91 -20.94 -23.75
CA TYR A 178 3.06 -22.40 -23.72
C TYR A 178 1.73 -23.15 -23.83
N GLY A 179 0.58 -22.46 -23.69
CA GLY A 179 -0.76 -23.09 -23.67
C GLY A 179 -1.06 -23.87 -22.39
N HIS A 180 -0.22 -23.77 -21.39
CA HIS A 180 -0.40 -24.31 -20.03
C HIS A 180 0.19 -23.32 -19.03
N ASN A 181 -0.09 -23.48 -17.73
CA ASN A 181 0.35 -22.53 -16.72
C ASN A 181 0.60 -23.19 -15.35
N LEU A 182 1.09 -22.40 -14.40
CA LEU A 182 1.45 -22.85 -13.05
C LEU A 182 0.30 -23.56 -12.32
N LEU A 183 -0.96 -23.16 -12.54
CA LEU A 183 -2.12 -23.78 -11.90
C LEU A 183 -2.40 -25.20 -12.42
N ASP A 184 -1.90 -25.58 -13.59
CA ASP A 184 -1.99 -26.96 -14.08
C ASP A 184 -1.09 -27.92 -13.28
N MET A 185 -0.09 -27.36 -12.58
CA MET A 185 0.92 -28.11 -11.83
C MET A 185 0.69 -28.04 -10.31
N ILE A 186 0.23 -26.89 -9.80
CA ILE A 186 0.01 -26.65 -8.38
C ILE A 186 -1.41 -26.08 -8.20
N HIS A 187 -2.33 -26.89 -7.65
CA HIS A 187 -3.74 -26.52 -7.47
C HIS A 187 -4.08 -25.98 -6.07
N ASP A 188 -3.22 -26.32 -5.10
CA ASP A 188 -3.46 -25.95 -3.70
C ASP A 188 -2.92 -24.55 -3.41
N TYR A 189 -3.78 -23.69 -2.83
CA TYR A 189 -3.43 -22.31 -2.49
C TYR A 189 -2.20 -22.20 -1.59
N HIS A 190 -2.13 -23.02 -0.54
CA HIS A 190 -1.02 -22.98 0.40
C HIS A 190 0.30 -23.34 -0.29
N SER A 191 0.29 -24.42 -1.09
CA SER A 191 1.45 -24.81 -1.89
C SER A 191 1.88 -23.76 -2.92
N LEU A 192 0.94 -23.03 -3.52
CA LEU A 192 1.24 -21.89 -4.39
C LEU A 192 1.92 -20.75 -3.64
N MET A 193 1.42 -20.39 -2.47
CA MET A 193 2.01 -19.34 -1.64
C MET A 193 3.40 -19.74 -1.15
N GLU A 194 3.57 -20.98 -0.68
CA GLU A 194 4.89 -21.51 -0.29
C GLU A 194 5.88 -21.50 -1.47
N PHE A 195 5.42 -21.93 -2.64
CA PHE A 195 6.25 -21.91 -3.86
C PHE A 195 6.72 -20.48 -4.20
N CYS A 196 5.81 -19.53 -4.28
CA CYS A 196 6.15 -18.12 -4.58
C CYS A 196 7.04 -17.49 -3.50
N HIS A 197 6.72 -17.74 -2.22
CA HIS A 197 7.52 -17.23 -1.11
C HIS A 197 8.96 -17.76 -1.17
N ARG A 198 9.11 -19.09 -1.36
CA ARG A 198 10.42 -19.71 -1.47
C ARG A 198 11.18 -19.24 -2.72
N LEU A 199 10.48 -19.06 -3.83
CA LEU A 199 11.07 -18.51 -5.05
C LEU A 199 11.62 -17.09 -4.83
N ASN A 200 10.82 -16.23 -4.20
CA ASN A 200 11.21 -14.85 -3.92
C ASN A 200 12.40 -14.77 -2.95
N GLU A 201 12.43 -15.62 -1.93
CA GLU A 201 13.55 -15.73 -1.01
C GLU A 201 14.85 -16.12 -1.75
N ILE A 202 14.78 -17.12 -2.62
CA ILE A 202 15.93 -17.59 -3.38
C ILE A 202 16.39 -16.54 -4.38
N VAL A 203 15.48 -15.88 -5.09
CA VAL A 203 15.82 -14.79 -6.02
C VAL A 203 16.54 -13.67 -5.25
N ASN A 204 16.07 -13.30 -4.07
CA ASN A 204 16.74 -12.31 -3.22
C ASN A 204 18.16 -12.76 -2.80
N HIS A 205 18.35 -14.06 -2.48
CA HIS A 205 19.69 -14.59 -2.19
C HIS A 205 20.64 -14.42 -3.37
N PHE A 206 20.18 -14.68 -4.61
CA PHE A 206 20.99 -14.45 -5.81
C PHE A 206 21.31 -12.97 -6.04
N LEU A 207 20.37 -12.08 -5.83
CA LEU A 207 20.57 -10.64 -5.99
C LEU A 207 21.56 -10.07 -4.95
N THR A 208 21.59 -10.66 -3.76
CA THR A 208 22.48 -10.24 -2.67
C THR A 208 23.80 -11.03 -2.59
N GLY A 209 24.00 -12.03 -3.47
CA GLY A 209 25.21 -12.88 -3.48
C GLY A 209 25.33 -13.79 -2.26
N THR A 210 24.19 -14.22 -1.69
CA THR A 210 24.12 -15.09 -0.49
C THR A 210 23.53 -16.47 -0.78
N GLU A 211 23.41 -16.84 -2.06
CA GLU A 211 22.80 -18.08 -2.50
C GLU A 211 23.60 -19.32 -2.04
N SER A 212 22.86 -20.38 -1.71
CA SER A 212 23.39 -21.68 -1.32
C SER A 212 23.32 -22.72 -2.45
N ALA A 213 24.06 -23.82 -2.33
CA ALA A 213 23.94 -24.95 -3.25
C ALA A 213 22.51 -25.55 -3.26
N ALA A 214 21.79 -25.48 -2.13
CA ALA A 214 20.40 -25.88 -2.04
C ALA A 214 19.48 -24.97 -2.83
N ASP A 215 19.71 -23.66 -2.81
CA ASP A 215 18.96 -22.66 -3.58
C ASP A 215 19.15 -22.87 -5.09
N ILE A 216 20.39 -23.12 -5.54
CA ILE A 216 20.69 -23.43 -6.94
C ILE A 216 19.95 -24.70 -7.39
N SER A 217 19.95 -25.74 -6.56
CA SER A 217 19.25 -26.99 -6.85
C SER A 217 17.74 -26.83 -6.92
N TRP A 218 17.18 -26.04 -6.01
CA TRP A 218 15.76 -25.74 -5.97
C TRP A 218 15.33 -24.88 -7.18
N LEU A 219 16.09 -23.85 -7.52
CA LEU A 219 15.79 -22.97 -8.64
C LEU A 219 15.78 -23.72 -9.98
N LYS A 220 16.71 -24.65 -10.20
CA LYS A 220 16.71 -25.49 -11.39
C LYS A 220 15.45 -26.32 -11.54
N LYS A 221 14.93 -26.87 -10.44
CA LYS A 221 13.66 -27.63 -10.44
C LYS A 221 12.48 -26.72 -10.72
N SER A 222 12.45 -25.55 -10.10
CA SER A 222 11.39 -24.57 -10.25
C SER A 222 11.35 -23.96 -11.65
N THR A 223 12.51 -23.69 -12.27
CA THR A 223 12.60 -23.23 -13.67
C THR A 223 12.08 -24.30 -14.63
N ALA A 224 12.26 -25.58 -14.33
CA ALA A 224 11.69 -26.67 -15.15
C ALA A 224 10.17 -26.79 -14.96
N LEU A 225 9.64 -26.43 -13.79
CA LEU A 225 8.22 -26.45 -13.48
C LEU A 225 7.50 -25.22 -14.07
N SER A 226 8.04 -24.04 -13.84
CA SER A 226 7.45 -22.76 -14.24
C SER A 226 8.56 -21.76 -14.59
N PRO A 227 8.97 -21.69 -15.87
CA PRO A 227 10.04 -20.79 -16.30
C PRO A 227 9.69 -19.32 -16.06
N LYS A 228 8.44 -18.93 -16.27
CA LYS A 228 8.00 -17.54 -16.12
C LYS A 228 7.86 -17.09 -14.67
N ALA A 229 7.63 -18.00 -13.72
CA ALA A 229 7.61 -17.64 -12.31
C ALA A 229 8.95 -17.04 -11.85
N VAL A 230 10.07 -17.58 -12.35
CA VAL A 230 11.42 -17.08 -12.04
C VAL A 230 11.63 -15.68 -12.64
N ASP A 231 11.29 -15.50 -13.93
CA ASP A 231 11.42 -14.21 -14.61
C ASP A 231 10.60 -13.11 -13.88
N ILE A 232 9.37 -13.44 -13.50
CA ILE A 232 8.48 -12.50 -12.80
C ILE A 232 8.99 -12.18 -11.39
N ALA A 233 9.48 -13.18 -10.65
CA ALA A 233 10.09 -12.95 -9.35
C ALA A 233 11.27 -11.98 -9.44
N ILE A 234 12.15 -12.16 -10.44
CA ILE A 234 13.27 -11.24 -10.69
C ILE A 234 12.76 -9.83 -10.99
N GLN A 235 11.74 -9.69 -11.85
CA GLN A 235 11.18 -8.39 -12.20
C GLN A 235 10.58 -7.66 -10.98
N MET A 236 9.94 -8.36 -10.07
CA MET A 236 9.37 -7.76 -8.86
C MET A 236 10.43 -7.11 -7.97
N PHE A 237 11.63 -7.69 -7.87
CA PHE A 237 12.73 -7.11 -7.08
C PHE A 237 13.52 -6.02 -7.83
N CYS A 238 13.47 -6.00 -9.17
CA CYS A 238 14.20 -5.01 -9.97
C CYS A 238 13.34 -3.78 -10.33
N SER A 239 12.04 -3.77 -10.01
CA SER A 239 11.12 -2.67 -10.35
C SER A 239 11.11 -1.55 -9.31
N ASP A 240 11.80 -1.72 -8.19
CA ASP A 240 11.86 -0.75 -7.08
C ASP A 240 13.08 0.21 -7.19
N GLU A 241 13.78 0.23 -8.35
CA GLU A 241 14.78 1.23 -8.73
C GLU A 241 14.19 2.22 -9.77
#